data_4df02741eaecf7032f4364b892ab0d03
#
_entry.id   4df02741eaecf7032f4364b892ab0d03
#
_cell.length_a   1.000
_cell.length_b   1.000
_cell.length_c   1.000
_cell.angle_alpha   90.00
_cell.angle_beta   90.00
_cell.angle_gamma   90.00
#
_symmetry.space_group_name_H-M   'P 1'
#
loop_
_entity.id
_entity.type
_entity.pdbx_description
1 polymer ?
#
loop_
_entity_poly.entity_id
_entity_poly.type
_entity_poly.pdbx_seq_one_letter_code
_entity_poly.pdbx_strand_id
1 'polypeptide(L)'
;MRKLTTASIGAVCLMLGAGGATLYTHAATGPSIYNVYEANVTDEDAYKKALPEVQKIIKENGGVYLAGGFNKAKVDFGKSEIGNRYVIIRYDSEAAYDKFWSGGGKAWIEKYAPQARSVRVEGVEPK
;
A
#
# COMPACT_ATOMS: atom_id res chain seq x y z
N MET A 1 22.52 -37.58 -31.59
CA MET A 1 22.65 -37.47 -30.12
C MET A 1 23.19 -36.14 -29.65
N ARG A 2 24.25 -35.64 -30.21
CA ARG A 2 24.84 -34.36 -29.79
C ARG A 2 23.89 -33.16 -29.98
N LYS A 3 23.10 -33.15 -31.00
CA LYS A 3 22.16 -32.05 -31.29
C LYS A 3 21.00 -31.96 -30.30
N LEU A 4 20.52 -33.08 -29.80
CA LEU A 4 19.42 -33.12 -28.82
C LEU A 4 19.83 -32.58 -27.46
N THR A 5 21.08 -32.90 -27.05
CA THR A 5 21.59 -32.43 -25.75
C THR A 5 21.78 -30.93 -25.73
N THR A 6 22.23 -30.35 -26.82
CA THR A 6 22.45 -28.91 -26.92
C THR A 6 21.11 -28.14 -26.93
N ALA A 7 20.11 -28.67 -27.60
CA ALA A 7 18.78 -28.06 -27.65
C ALA A 7 18.11 -28.04 -26.25
N SER A 8 18.28 -29.11 -25.49
CA SER A 8 17.73 -29.22 -24.15
C SER A 8 18.35 -28.18 -23.18
N ILE A 9 19.64 -27.99 -23.27
CA ILE A 9 20.38 -27.02 -22.45
C ILE A 9 19.93 -25.59 -22.81
N GLY A 10 19.78 -25.31 -24.10
CA GLY A 10 19.32 -24.01 -24.55
C GLY A 10 17.88 -23.67 -24.08
N ALA A 11 17.00 -24.66 -24.09
CA ALA A 11 15.63 -24.49 -23.61
C ALA A 11 15.58 -24.19 -22.10
N VAL A 12 16.39 -24.86 -21.31
CA VAL A 12 16.49 -24.62 -19.87
C VAL A 12 17.00 -23.21 -19.57
N CYS A 13 18.01 -22.76 -20.27
CA CYS A 13 18.53 -21.40 -20.11
C CYS A 13 17.50 -20.34 -20.48
N LEU A 14 16.72 -20.56 -21.54
CA LEU A 14 15.64 -19.67 -21.94
C LEU A 14 14.53 -19.58 -20.89
N MET A 15 14.17 -20.68 -20.27
CA MET A 15 13.16 -20.68 -19.21
C MET A 15 13.64 -19.90 -17.97
N LEU A 16 14.87 -20.06 -17.57
CA LEU A 16 15.44 -19.32 -16.45
C LEU A 16 15.55 -17.83 -16.75
N GLY A 17 15.91 -17.47 -17.96
CA GLY A 17 15.96 -16.08 -18.40
C GLY A 17 14.56 -15.44 -18.44
N ALA A 18 13.57 -16.14 -18.96
CA ALA A 18 12.20 -15.67 -18.99
C ALA A 18 11.61 -15.51 -17.58
N GLY A 19 11.88 -16.44 -16.68
CA GLY A 19 11.46 -16.35 -15.29
C GLY A 19 12.08 -15.15 -14.56
N GLY A 20 13.38 -14.91 -14.76
CA GLY A 20 14.05 -13.75 -14.20
C GLY A 20 13.51 -12.43 -14.74
N ALA A 21 13.33 -12.33 -16.06
CA ALA A 21 12.76 -11.14 -16.69
C ALA A 21 11.34 -10.86 -16.21
N THR A 22 10.53 -11.88 -15.99
CA THR A 22 9.16 -11.72 -15.49
C THR A 22 9.13 -11.12 -14.08
N LEU A 23 10.06 -11.47 -13.23
CA LEU A 23 10.16 -10.89 -11.89
C LEU A 23 10.47 -9.39 -11.92
N TYR A 24 11.26 -8.93 -12.87
CA TYR A 24 11.57 -7.51 -13.03
C TYR A 24 10.45 -6.72 -13.70
N THR A 25 9.63 -7.33 -14.54
CA THR A 25 8.52 -6.64 -15.22
C THR A 25 7.34 -6.36 -14.30
N HIS A 26 7.31 -6.94 -13.09
CA HIS A 26 6.34 -6.62 -12.05
C HIS A 26 6.72 -5.39 -11.22
N ALA A 27 7.85 -4.75 -11.52
CA ALA A 27 8.15 -3.45 -10.94
C ALA A 27 7.03 -2.47 -11.26
N ALA A 28 6.65 -1.68 -10.26
CA ALA A 28 5.56 -0.73 -10.38
C ALA A 28 5.76 0.21 -11.56
N THR A 29 4.76 0.29 -12.43
CA THR A 29 4.71 1.26 -13.52
C THR A 29 3.92 2.47 -13.04
N GLY A 30 4.53 3.63 -13.06
CA GLY A 30 3.92 4.88 -12.62
C GLY A 30 4.37 5.32 -11.23
N PRO A 31 3.84 6.45 -10.75
CA PRO A 31 4.22 7.01 -9.47
C PRO A 31 3.72 6.17 -8.30
N SER A 32 4.44 6.22 -7.19
CA SER A 32 3.94 5.74 -5.92
C SER A 32 2.71 6.53 -5.50
N ILE A 33 1.81 5.90 -4.78
CA ILE A 33 0.63 6.53 -4.20
C ILE A 33 0.84 6.72 -2.70
N TYR A 34 0.66 7.94 -2.24
CA TYR A 34 0.63 8.27 -0.84
C TYR A 34 -0.81 8.42 -0.40
N ASN A 35 -1.23 7.61 0.53
CA ASN A 35 -2.52 7.72 1.17
C ASN A 35 -2.38 8.55 2.44
N VAL A 36 -3.03 9.68 2.48
CA VAL A 36 -3.14 10.53 3.66
C VAL A 36 -4.48 10.24 4.30
N TYR A 37 -4.45 9.54 5.40
CA TYR A 37 -5.64 9.12 6.14
C TYR A 37 -5.78 9.94 7.42
N GLU A 38 -6.99 10.42 7.66
CA GLU A 38 -7.36 11.20 8.82
C GLU A 38 -8.70 10.72 9.38
N ALA A 39 -8.76 10.53 10.67
CA ALA A 39 -9.99 10.16 11.34
C ALA A 39 -10.11 10.82 12.72
N ASN A 40 -11.35 11.12 13.11
CA ASN A 40 -11.67 11.43 14.50
C ASN A 40 -12.30 10.18 15.13
N VAL A 41 -11.45 9.37 15.74
CA VAL A 41 -11.85 8.09 16.34
C VAL A 41 -12.47 8.35 17.69
N THR A 42 -13.74 8.01 17.85
CA THR A 42 -14.51 8.21 19.10
C THR A 42 -14.37 7.04 20.06
N ASP A 43 -14.25 5.83 19.54
CA ASP A 43 -13.96 4.62 20.33
C ASP A 43 -12.56 4.12 20.02
N GLU A 44 -11.57 4.69 20.68
CA GLU A 44 -10.17 4.34 20.48
C GLU A 44 -9.85 2.89 20.84
N ASP A 45 -10.51 2.33 21.85
CA ASP A 45 -10.25 0.97 22.30
C ASP A 45 -10.72 -0.05 21.25
N ALA A 46 -11.92 0.10 20.71
CA ALA A 46 -12.42 -0.74 19.64
C ALA A 46 -11.57 -0.59 18.37
N TYR A 47 -11.20 0.63 18.02
CA TYR A 47 -10.33 0.91 16.87
C TYR A 47 -8.97 0.23 17.02
N LYS A 48 -8.33 0.39 18.17
CA LYS A 48 -7.01 -0.20 18.45
C LYS A 48 -7.05 -1.73 18.44
N LYS A 49 -8.11 -2.34 18.93
CA LYS A 49 -8.30 -3.79 18.84
C LYS A 49 -8.44 -4.30 17.40
N ALA A 50 -9.06 -3.50 16.54
CA ALA A 50 -9.26 -3.84 15.14
C ALA A 50 -8.08 -3.46 14.22
N LEU A 51 -7.13 -2.65 14.69
CA LEU A 51 -5.96 -2.22 13.92
C LEU A 51 -5.17 -3.36 13.27
N PRO A 52 -4.88 -4.48 13.94
CA PRO A 52 -4.12 -5.58 13.32
C PRO A 52 -4.75 -6.11 12.03
N GLU A 53 -6.07 -6.09 11.93
CA GLU A 53 -6.79 -6.52 10.74
C GLU A 53 -6.49 -5.62 9.54
N VAL A 54 -6.66 -4.30 9.69
CA VAL A 54 -6.38 -3.36 8.59
C VAL A 54 -4.88 -3.27 8.29
N GLN A 55 -4.03 -3.38 9.28
CA GLN A 55 -2.58 -3.42 9.08
C GLN A 55 -2.16 -4.62 8.22
N LYS A 56 -2.80 -5.76 8.42
CA LYS A 56 -2.61 -6.94 7.57
C LYS A 56 -3.02 -6.67 6.13
N ILE A 57 -4.20 -6.10 5.91
CA ILE A 57 -4.71 -5.75 4.57
C ILE A 57 -3.76 -4.76 3.88
N ILE A 58 -3.30 -3.73 4.58
CA ILE A 58 -2.34 -2.75 4.08
C ILE A 58 -1.05 -3.45 3.64
N LYS A 59 -0.48 -4.26 4.51
CA LYS A 59 0.78 -4.96 4.25
C LYS A 59 0.68 -5.95 3.08
N GLU A 60 -0.40 -6.72 3.01
CA GLU A 60 -0.65 -7.69 1.93
C GLU A 60 -0.77 -7.02 0.56
N ASN A 61 -1.15 -5.75 0.52
CA ASN A 61 -1.24 -4.96 -0.70
C ASN A 61 -0.03 -4.01 -0.91
N GLY A 62 1.06 -4.26 -0.20
CA GLY A 62 2.32 -3.52 -0.37
C GLY A 62 2.35 -2.14 0.26
N GLY A 63 1.39 -1.82 1.13
CA GLY A 63 1.37 -0.56 1.86
C GLY A 63 2.43 -0.50 2.95
N VAL A 64 3.09 0.63 3.06
CA VAL A 64 4.12 0.90 4.05
C VAL A 64 3.75 2.14 4.85
N TYR A 65 3.64 2.01 6.16
CA TYR A 65 3.46 3.15 7.05
C TYR A 65 4.70 4.03 7.06
N LEU A 66 4.53 5.30 6.74
CA LEU A 66 5.63 6.28 6.72
C LEU A 66 5.62 7.17 7.94
N ALA A 67 4.44 7.58 8.38
CA ALA A 67 4.32 8.54 9.49
C ALA A 67 2.92 8.49 10.11
N GLY A 68 2.80 9.04 11.30
CA GLY A 68 1.54 9.27 11.97
C GLY A 68 1.24 8.30 13.11
N GLY A 69 -0.02 8.26 13.47
CA GLY A 69 -0.53 7.51 14.60
C GLY A 69 -1.62 8.29 15.33
N PHE A 70 -1.92 7.90 16.56
CA PHE A 70 -2.83 8.66 17.43
C PHE A 70 -2.11 9.91 17.99
N ASN A 71 -2.73 11.06 17.81
CA ASN A 71 -2.24 12.36 18.32
C ASN A 71 -0.80 12.67 17.89
N LYS A 72 -0.42 12.28 16.67
CA LYS A 72 0.92 12.47 16.10
C LYS A 72 1.00 13.58 15.06
N ALA A 73 -0.12 14.12 14.62
CA ALA A 73 -0.16 15.25 13.71
C ALA A 73 -0.48 16.54 14.47
N LYS A 74 0.09 17.63 14.02
CA LYS A 74 -0.10 18.96 14.55
C LYS A 74 -0.30 19.94 13.41
N VAL A 75 -1.25 20.84 13.56
CA VAL A 75 -1.44 21.94 12.63
C VAL A 75 -0.61 23.13 13.08
N ASP A 76 0.35 23.54 12.27
CA ASP A 76 1.22 24.68 12.56
C ASP A 76 0.71 25.99 11.96
N PHE A 77 -0.18 25.90 10.97
CA PHE A 77 -0.77 27.05 10.31
C PHE A 77 -2.17 26.72 9.77
N GLY A 78 -3.09 27.68 9.90
CA GLY A 78 -4.45 27.53 9.40
C GLY A 78 -5.41 26.94 10.43
N LYS A 79 -6.56 26.43 9.96
CA LYS A 79 -7.58 25.86 10.82
C LYS A 79 -7.17 24.51 11.37
N SER A 80 -7.41 24.28 12.63
CA SER A 80 -7.09 23.05 13.34
C SER A 80 -8.27 22.06 13.29
N GLU A 81 -8.66 21.62 12.12
CA GLU A 81 -9.68 20.57 11.96
C GLU A 81 -9.01 19.23 11.62
N ILE A 82 -8.17 18.77 12.52
CA ILE A 82 -7.50 17.48 12.35
C ILE A 82 -8.02 16.51 13.41
N GLY A 83 -8.30 15.28 13.00
CA GLY A 83 -8.73 14.24 13.91
C GLY A 83 -7.60 13.73 14.82
N ASN A 84 -7.95 12.88 15.77
CA ASN A 84 -6.98 12.26 16.67
C ASN A 84 -6.13 11.16 16.03
N ARG A 85 -6.50 10.71 14.81
CA ARG A 85 -5.76 9.72 14.03
C ARG A 85 -5.35 10.31 12.69
N TYR A 86 -4.06 10.34 12.42
CA TYR A 86 -3.50 10.82 11.17
C TYR A 86 -2.37 9.87 10.73
N VAL A 87 -2.43 9.36 9.51
CA VAL A 87 -1.48 8.36 9.02
C VAL A 87 -1.13 8.63 7.56
N ILE A 88 0.12 8.46 7.21
CA ILE A 88 0.60 8.48 5.83
C ILE A 88 1.12 7.10 5.48
N ILE A 89 0.56 6.51 4.44
CA ILE A 89 0.90 5.18 3.94
C ILE A 89 1.29 5.29 2.47
N ARG A 90 2.39 4.67 2.09
CA ARG A 90 2.83 4.59 0.70
C ARG A 90 2.46 3.25 0.09
N TYR A 91 1.98 3.28 -1.14
CA TYR A 91 1.81 2.13 -2.02
C TYR A 91 2.65 2.32 -3.27
N ASP A 92 3.27 1.26 -3.78
CA ASP A 92 4.19 1.34 -4.92
C ASP A 92 3.48 1.64 -6.25
N SER A 93 2.16 1.49 -6.32
CA SER A 93 1.37 1.78 -7.52
C SER A 93 -0.09 2.09 -7.17
N GLU A 94 -0.78 2.70 -8.11
CA GLU A 94 -2.23 2.90 -8.03
C GLU A 94 -2.99 1.57 -7.93
N ALA A 95 -2.56 0.57 -8.68
CA ALA A 95 -3.16 -0.77 -8.65
C ALA A 95 -3.07 -1.41 -7.26
N ALA A 96 -1.95 -1.26 -6.56
CA ALA A 96 -1.78 -1.74 -5.19
C ALA A 96 -2.71 -1.02 -4.22
N TYR A 97 -2.83 0.29 -4.35
CA TYR A 97 -3.76 1.10 -3.56
C TYR A 97 -5.23 0.69 -3.80
N ASP A 98 -5.62 0.49 -5.05
CA ASP A 98 -6.97 0.05 -5.40
C ASP A 98 -7.28 -1.35 -4.83
N LYS A 99 -6.30 -2.25 -4.79
CA LYS A 99 -6.44 -3.56 -4.15
C LYS A 99 -6.66 -3.46 -2.64
N PHE A 100 -6.01 -2.52 -1.98
CA PHE A 100 -6.30 -2.26 -0.56
C PHE A 100 -7.78 -1.90 -0.38
N TRP A 101 -8.32 -0.99 -1.18
CA TRP A 101 -9.71 -0.57 -1.09
C TRP A 101 -10.68 -1.72 -1.35
N SER A 102 -10.50 -2.46 -2.42
CA SER A 102 -11.36 -3.61 -2.78
C SER A 102 -11.15 -4.83 -1.89
N GLY A 103 -9.98 -4.96 -1.30
CA GLY A 103 -9.58 -6.09 -0.46
C GLY A 103 -9.97 -6.01 1.01
N GLY A 104 -10.85 -5.09 1.37
CA GLY A 104 -11.38 -4.98 2.73
C GLY A 104 -11.05 -3.66 3.43
N GLY A 105 -10.17 -2.84 2.89
CA GLY A 105 -9.81 -1.56 3.50
C GLY A 105 -10.99 -0.60 3.65
N LYS A 106 -11.78 -0.47 2.60
CA LYS A 106 -13.00 0.34 2.63
C LYS A 106 -13.98 -0.15 3.71
N ALA A 107 -14.30 -1.44 3.70
CA ALA A 107 -15.24 -2.03 4.66
C ALA A 107 -14.78 -1.85 6.11
N TRP A 108 -13.48 -1.99 6.36
CA TRP A 108 -12.91 -1.77 7.67
C TRP A 108 -13.06 -0.31 8.13
N ILE A 109 -12.76 0.65 7.25
CA ILE A 109 -12.89 2.08 7.54
C ILE A 109 -14.35 2.45 7.81
N GLU A 110 -15.28 1.99 7.00
CA GLU A 110 -16.71 2.23 7.19
C GLU A 110 -17.21 1.68 8.53
N LYS A 111 -16.66 0.59 9.00
CA LYS A 111 -17.03 -0.03 10.28
C LYS A 111 -16.45 0.69 11.50
N TYR A 112 -15.19 1.06 11.47
CA TYR A 112 -14.46 1.53 12.65
C TYR A 112 -14.18 3.04 12.64
N ALA A 113 -14.25 3.68 11.51
CA ALA A 113 -14.03 5.11 11.36
C ALA A 113 -14.84 5.70 10.19
N PRO A 114 -16.18 5.64 10.26
CA PRO A 114 -17.05 6.06 9.14
C PRO A 114 -16.91 7.54 8.76
N GLN A 115 -16.34 8.36 9.64
CA GLN A 115 -16.08 9.77 9.41
C GLN A 115 -14.65 10.05 8.93
N ALA A 116 -13.89 8.99 8.63
CA ALA A 116 -12.53 9.15 8.13
C ALA A 116 -12.50 9.82 6.77
N ARG A 117 -11.45 10.58 6.56
CA ARG A 117 -11.09 11.13 5.26
C ARG A 117 -9.82 10.46 4.76
N SER A 118 -9.83 10.03 3.52
CA SER A 118 -8.69 9.41 2.87
C SER A 118 -8.40 10.16 1.58
N VAL A 119 -7.19 10.63 1.44
CA VAL A 119 -6.74 11.40 0.28
C VAL A 119 -5.63 10.63 -0.43
N ARG A 120 -5.77 10.51 -1.74
CA ARG A 120 -4.75 9.93 -2.62
C ARG A 120 -3.88 11.06 -3.16
N VAL A 121 -2.57 10.92 -2.99
CA VAL A 121 -1.59 11.86 -3.52
C VAL A 121 -0.57 11.08 -4.35
N GLU A 122 -0.36 11.49 -5.58
CA GLU A 122 0.70 10.92 -6.43
C GLU A 122 2.07 11.38 -5.92
N GLY A 123 2.99 10.43 -5.81
CA GLY A 123 4.35 10.72 -5.43
C GLY A 123 5.11 11.42 -6.55
N VAL A 124 5.98 12.35 -6.17
CA VAL A 124 6.96 12.95 -7.07
C VAL A 124 8.20 12.08 -7.00
N GLU A 125 8.30 11.11 -7.90
CA GLU A 125 9.49 10.26 -7.98
C GLU A 125 10.67 11.07 -8.51
N PRO A 126 11.86 10.94 -7.91
CA PRO A 126 13.06 11.54 -8.48
C PRO A 126 13.32 10.91 -9.85
N LYS A 127 13.45 11.76 -10.86
CA LYS A 127 13.79 11.34 -12.23
C LYS A 127 15.27 10.99 -12.33
#